data_56a6239d02dfeed90b892efb167a0e6c
#
_entry.id   56a6239d02dfeed90b892efb167a0e6c
#
_cell.length_a   1.000
_cell.length_b   1.000
_cell.length_c   1.000
_cell.angle_alpha   90.00
_cell.angle_beta   90.00
_cell.angle_gamma   90.00
#
_symmetry.space_group_name_H-M   'P 1'
#
loop_
_entity.id
_entity.type
_entity.pdbx_description
1 polymer ?
#
loop_
_entity_poly.entity_id
_entity_poly.type
_entity_poly.pdbx_seq_one_letter_code
_entity_poly.pdbx_strand_id
1 'polypeptide(L)'
;YIFNIRNNNKKKDRFMLIFKKSIACLFYTSLLCLVACSSAPKDDDAKRAAMCKARYDKADAAFKDGKFGRVKEPLEEILTLCAGTGYMEQAQFLLAEAHFNLEEWIEARGEYGSFILNFPGSPFIETAEFRKAISSFNMEYHTARDEANSTIAMKDFERYLSNYPESPLQDSVNFYRAKLMERFAEREYQTAKLYYRMEEPQAAVIYLKEFLEVYPLSKRRSEAFFLIALCYTELDQFNVAREYLAIAKENPPQDVDLEDFQKDIAKAEKKIAKAEKKFEKRVRKEQEKIRQRKDDKKEMIF
;
A
#
# COMPACT_ATOMS: atom_id res chain seq x y z
N TYR A 1 -30.86 84.37 33.26
CA TYR A 1 -30.82 83.30 32.18
C TYR A 1 -29.50 83.28 31.42
N ILE A 2 -28.75 84.40 31.29
CA ILE A 2 -27.51 84.49 30.46
C ILE A 2 -26.29 83.95 31.22
N PHE A 3 -26.29 83.92 32.55
CA PHE A 3 -25.14 83.43 33.33
C PHE A 3 -25.02 81.90 33.38
N ASN A 4 -26.06 81.16 33.15
CA ASN A 4 -26.07 79.69 33.20
C ASN A 4 -25.61 79.07 31.91
N ILE A 5 -25.73 79.73 30.75
CA ILE A 5 -25.28 79.21 29.41
C ILE A 5 -23.77 79.28 29.26
N ARG A 6 -23.11 80.31 29.87
CA ARG A 6 -21.66 80.50 29.78
C ARG A 6 -20.86 79.49 30.63
N ASN A 7 -21.44 78.96 31.70
CA ASN A 7 -20.81 77.94 32.55
C ASN A 7 -20.90 76.53 31.96
N ASN A 8 -21.96 76.22 31.22
CA ASN A 8 -22.14 74.93 30.61
C ASN A 8 -21.18 74.71 29.37
N ASN A 9 -20.89 75.80 28.63
CA ASN A 9 -19.93 75.71 27.52
C ASN A 9 -18.50 75.50 28.02
N LYS A 10 -18.07 76.16 29.10
CA LYS A 10 -16.74 75.92 29.69
C LYS A 10 -16.56 74.50 30.25
N LYS A 11 -17.60 73.88 30.76
CA LYS A 11 -17.53 72.45 31.17
C LYS A 11 -17.48 71.50 29.98
N LYS A 12 -18.18 71.79 28.90
CA LYS A 12 -18.18 70.99 27.68
C LYS A 12 -16.82 71.05 26.97
N ASP A 13 -16.19 72.24 26.92
CA ASP A 13 -14.88 72.41 26.35
C ASP A 13 -13.77 71.74 27.17
N ARG A 14 -13.83 71.75 28.50
CA ARG A 14 -12.94 71.00 29.39
C ARG A 14 -13.09 69.48 29.23
N PHE A 15 -14.31 69.02 29.09
CA PHE A 15 -14.60 67.56 28.92
C PHE A 15 -14.07 67.08 27.55
N MET A 16 -14.27 67.89 26.51
CA MET A 16 -13.77 67.61 25.15
C MET A 16 -12.23 67.63 25.07
N LEU A 17 -11.59 68.53 25.84
CA LEU A 17 -10.11 68.59 25.91
C LEU A 17 -9.49 67.39 26.63
N ILE A 18 -10.15 66.91 27.71
CA ILE A 18 -9.73 65.74 28.46
C ILE A 18 -9.93 64.48 27.61
N PHE A 19 -11.06 64.37 26.90
CA PHE A 19 -11.35 63.25 25.98
C PHE A 19 -10.37 63.18 24.81
N LYS A 20 -10.02 64.30 24.21
CA LYS A 20 -8.97 64.37 23.16
C LYS A 20 -7.59 63.96 23.67
N LYS A 21 -7.22 64.37 24.91
CA LYS A 21 -5.93 63.97 25.52
C LYS A 21 -5.90 62.48 25.89
N SER A 22 -7.03 61.90 26.35
CA SER A 22 -7.14 60.47 26.62
C SER A 22 -7.07 59.60 25.36
N ILE A 23 -7.68 60.02 24.28
CA ILE A 23 -7.61 59.33 22.97
C ILE A 23 -6.18 59.41 22.41
N ALA A 24 -5.51 60.56 22.50
CA ALA A 24 -4.13 60.74 22.08
C ALA A 24 -3.16 59.84 22.89
N CYS A 25 -3.37 59.72 24.21
CA CYS A 25 -2.60 58.81 25.07
C CYS A 25 -2.80 57.33 24.68
N LEU A 26 -4.05 56.92 24.40
CA LEU A 26 -4.37 55.54 23.97
C LEU A 26 -3.75 55.22 22.60
N PHE A 27 -3.74 56.17 21.67
CA PHE A 27 -3.05 56.01 20.40
C PHE A 27 -1.51 55.95 20.53
N TYR A 28 -0.94 56.73 21.45
CA TYR A 28 0.50 56.75 21.69
C TYR A 28 0.96 55.46 22.41
N THR A 29 0.20 54.93 23.33
CA THR A 29 0.48 53.63 23.99
C THR A 29 0.28 52.45 23.06
N SER A 30 -0.72 52.48 22.14
CA SER A 30 -0.92 51.46 21.10
C SER A 30 0.22 51.47 20.08
N LEU A 31 0.74 52.64 19.71
CA LEU A 31 1.85 52.76 18.78
C LEU A 31 3.19 52.31 19.40
N LEU A 32 3.39 52.53 20.70
CA LEU A 32 4.57 52.04 21.42
C LEU A 32 4.57 50.53 21.61
N CYS A 33 3.39 49.89 21.76
CA CYS A 33 3.30 48.42 21.80
C CYS A 33 3.62 47.76 20.45
N LEU A 34 3.35 48.40 19.32
CA LEU A 34 3.68 47.85 17.99
C LEU A 34 5.19 47.91 17.66
N VAL A 35 5.93 48.82 18.26
CA VAL A 35 7.39 48.89 18.08
C VAL A 35 8.14 47.94 19.02
N ALA A 36 7.57 47.53 20.14
CA ALA A 36 8.21 46.61 21.10
C ALA A 36 8.22 45.14 20.64
N CYS A 37 7.41 44.77 19.66
CA CYS A 37 7.37 43.39 19.14
C CYS A 37 8.36 43.08 18.00
N SER A 38 9.23 44.02 17.59
CA SER A 38 10.09 43.82 16.41
C SER A 38 11.58 43.60 16.69
N SER A 39 11.98 43.38 17.94
CA SER A 39 13.38 43.12 18.29
C SER A 39 13.56 41.71 18.91
N ALA A 40 13.23 40.65 18.14
CA ALA A 40 13.88 39.37 18.33
C ALA A 40 15.36 39.53 17.93
N PRO A 41 16.32 39.00 18.67
CA PRO A 41 17.74 39.23 18.41
C PRO A 41 18.13 38.54 17.10
N LYS A 42 18.33 39.30 16.03
CA LYS A 42 18.84 38.84 14.73
C LYS A 42 20.14 38.04 14.85
N ASP A 43 20.90 38.27 15.88
CA ASP A 43 22.17 37.60 16.16
C ASP A 43 21.97 36.13 16.64
N ASP A 44 20.95 35.82 17.39
CA ASP A 44 20.67 34.47 17.85
C ASP A 44 20.09 33.59 16.74
N ASP A 45 19.26 34.16 15.85
CA ASP A 45 18.79 33.46 14.66
C ASP A 45 19.90 33.13 13.68
N ALA A 46 20.83 34.04 13.48
CA ALA A 46 22.00 33.82 12.64
C ALA A 46 22.93 32.74 13.23
N LYS A 47 23.17 32.75 14.54
CA LYS A 47 23.94 31.72 15.24
C LYS A 47 23.28 30.38 15.15
N ARG A 48 21.97 30.32 15.35
CA ARG A 48 21.17 29.08 15.20
C ARG A 48 21.26 28.54 13.79
N ALA A 49 21.07 29.36 12.77
CA ALA A 49 21.18 28.93 11.38
C ALA A 49 22.60 28.43 11.03
N ALA A 50 23.66 29.08 11.52
CA ALA A 50 25.03 28.61 11.34
C ALA A 50 25.31 27.28 12.02
N MET A 51 24.79 27.09 13.23
CA MET A 51 24.87 25.81 13.95
C MET A 51 24.15 24.70 13.18
N CYS A 52 22.92 24.96 12.69
CA CYS A 52 22.14 24.00 11.92
C CYS A 52 22.84 23.62 10.61
N LYS A 53 23.42 24.61 9.94
CA LYS A 53 24.24 24.36 8.75
C LYS A 53 25.41 23.44 9.04
N ALA A 54 26.19 23.71 10.06
CA ALA A 54 27.37 22.90 10.41
C ALA A 54 27.00 21.47 10.76
N ARG A 55 25.87 21.25 11.46
CA ARG A 55 25.34 19.92 11.76
C ARG A 55 24.90 19.18 10.50
N TYR A 56 24.17 19.88 9.62
CA TYR A 56 23.72 19.31 8.36
C TYR A 56 24.91 18.93 7.46
N ASP A 57 25.87 19.82 7.27
CA ASP A 57 27.07 19.57 6.46
C ASP A 57 27.85 18.33 6.96
N LYS A 58 27.94 18.16 8.29
CA LYS A 58 28.57 16.99 8.90
C LYS A 58 27.77 15.70 8.66
N ALA A 59 26.44 15.77 8.78
CA ALA A 59 25.56 14.63 8.51
C ALA A 59 25.58 14.24 7.03
N ASP A 60 25.52 15.22 6.12
CA ASP A 60 25.58 15.00 4.67
C ASP A 60 26.92 14.38 4.25
N ALA A 61 28.04 14.85 4.82
CA ALA A 61 29.36 14.25 4.57
C ALA A 61 29.40 12.78 5.05
N ALA A 62 28.87 12.49 6.24
CA ALA A 62 28.83 11.12 6.75
C ALA A 62 27.88 10.22 5.94
N PHE A 63 26.77 10.76 5.43
CA PHE A 63 25.87 10.06 4.52
C PHE A 63 26.56 9.69 3.20
N LYS A 64 27.27 10.64 2.59
CA LYS A 64 28.07 10.42 1.36
C LYS A 64 29.17 9.37 1.56
N ASP A 65 29.72 9.24 2.78
CA ASP A 65 30.66 8.20 3.16
C ASP A 65 29.98 6.82 3.40
N GLY A 66 28.67 6.69 3.24
CA GLY A 66 27.91 5.46 3.50
C GLY A 66 27.70 5.15 4.98
N LYS A 67 27.94 6.11 5.89
CA LYS A 67 27.81 5.93 7.35
C LYS A 67 26.39 6.21 7.83
N PHE A 68 25.40 5.59 7.21
CA PHE A 68 23.96 5.88 7.38
C PHE A 68 23.50 5.84 8.85
N GLY A 69 23.97 4.88 9.66
CA GLY A 69 23.61 4.81 11.08
C GLY A 69 24.11 5.98 11.93
N ARG A 70 25.18 6.67 11.49
CA ARG A 70 25.76 7.80 12.23
C ARG A 70 25.10 9.15 11.94
N VAL A 71 24.27 9.22 10.91
CA VAL A 71 23.62 10.49 10.53
C VAL A 71 22.26 10.68 11.19
N LYS A 72 21.65 9.60 11.75
CA LYS A 72 20.28 9.66 12.28
C LYS A 72 20.17 10.64 13.43
N GLU A 73 20.96 10.47 14.50
CA GLU A 73 20.91 11.37 15.66
C GLU A 73 21.16 12.85 15.31
N PRO A 74 22.21 13.23 14.55
CA PRO A 74 22.41 14.61 14.12
C PRO A 74 21.24 15.19 13.30
N LEU A 75 20.59 14.36 12.47
CA LEU A 75 19.46 14.82 11.65
C LEU A 75 18.19 15.01 12.49
N GLU A 76 17.92 14.11 13.45
CA GLU A 76 16.83 14.24 14.42
C GLU A 76 16.99 15.49 15.30
N GLU A 77 18.25 15.83 15.72
CA GLU A 77 18.54 17.08 16.40
C GLU A 77 18.22 18.30 15.52
N ILE A 78 18.52 18.26 14.23
CA ILE A 78 18.17 19.36 13.30
C ILE A 78 16.65 19.50 13.24
N LEU A 79 15.90 18.43 13.12
CA LEU A 79 14.44 18.46 13.06
C LEU A 79 13.82 19.05 14.35
N THR A 80 14.49 18.88 15.49
CA THR A 80 14.03 19.40 16.78
C THR A 80 14.42 20.86 17.00
N LEU A 81 15.69 21.23 16.71
CA LEU A 81 16.28 22.50 17.13
C LEU A 81 16.31 23.58 16.05
N CYS A 82 16.18 23.17 14.77
CA CYS A 82 16.38 24.04 13.62
C CYS A 82 15.08 24.52 12.96
N ALA A 83 13.97 24.53 13.72
CA ALA A 83 12.68 25.01 13.21
C ALA A 83 12.80 26.43 12.63
N GLY A 84 12.23 26.66 11.45
CA GLY A 84 12.29 27.92 10.73
C GLY A 84 13.60 28.18 9.98
N THR A 85 14.56 27.24 10.02
CA THR A 85 15.75 27.30 9.14
C THR A 85 15.50 26.50 7.86
N GLY A 86 16.23 26.82 6.78
CA GLY A 86 16.13 26.10 5.51
C GLY A 86 16.66 24.65 5.53
N TYR A 87 17.14 24.14 6.69
CA TYR A 87 17.78 22.83 6.77
C TYR A 87 16.83 21.69 7.18
N MET A 88 15.62 22.01 7.64
CA MET A 88 14.64 20.96 8.06
C MET A 88 14.22 20.07 6.90
N GLU A 89 13.96 20.65 5.74
CA GLU A 89 13.56 19.91 4.55
C GLU A 89 14.62 18.88 4.16
N GLN A 90 15.87 19.36 3.98
CA GLN A 90 16.97 18.49 3.59
C GLN A 90 17.29 17.45 4.67
N ALA A 91 17.20 17.83 5.96
CA ALA A 91 17.48 16.94 7.08
C ALA A 91 16.44 15.80 7.15
N GLN A 92 15.14 16.10 6.99
CA GLN A 92 14.11 15.07 7.01
C GLN A 92 14.21 14.13 5.82
N PHE A 93 14.47 14.66 4.62
CA PHE A 93 14.70 13.83 3.45
C PHE A 93 15.92 12.92 3.63
N LEU A 94 17.04 13.46 4.12
CA LEU A 94 18.27 12.69 4.34
C LEU A 94 18.11 11.64 5.44
N LEU A 95 17.31 11.91 6.48
CA LEU A 95 16.96 10.94 7.52
C LEU A 95 16.17 9.77 6.93
N ALA A 96 15.17 10.07 6.09
CA ALA A 96 14.41 9.04 5.37
C ALA A 96 15.32 8.18 4.46
N GLU A 97 16.24 8.82 3.73
CA GLU A 97 17.23 8.13 2.90
C GLU A 97 18.20 7.28 3.74
N ALA A 98 18.58 7.72 4.94
CA ALA A 98 19.42 6.96 5.84
C ALA A 98 18.73 5.67 6.32
N HIS A 99 17.49 5.75 6.77
CA HIS A 99 16.68 4.58 7.11
C HIS A 99 16.49 3.65 5.92
N PHE A 100 16.23 4.21 4.72
CA PHE A 100 16.06 3.43 3.50
C PHE A 100 17.33 2.63 3.14
N ASN A 101 18.50 3.24 3.23
CA ASN A 101 19.78 2.57 2.95
C ASN A 101 20.19 1.56 4.02
N LEU A 102 19.65 1.67 5.23
CA LEU A 102 19.80 0.70 6.32
C LEU A 102 18.76 -0.43 6.26
N GLU A 103 17.87 -0.42 5.26
CA GLU A 103 16.76 -1.36 5.13
C GLU A 103 15.79 -1.33 6.34
N GLU A 104 15.77 -0.21 7.07
CA GLU A 104 14.83 0.07 8.15
C GLU A 104 13.50 0.57 7.53
N TRP A 105 12.76 -0.35 6.91
CA TRP A 105 11.66 -0.02 6.00
C TRP A 105 10.46 0.67 6.66
N ILE A 106 10.20 0.35 7.92
CA ILE A 106 9.09 0.94 8.69
C ILE A 106 9.40 2.41 8.97
N GLU A 107 10.61 2.68 9.45
CA GLU A 107 11.11 4.00 9.76
C GLU A 107 11.23 4.85 8.48
N ALA A 108 11.86 4.29 7.44
CA ALA A 108 11.98 4.95 6.15
C ALA A 108 10.62 5.40 5.59
N ARG A 109 9.62 4.50 5.61
CA ARG A 109 8.26 4.81 5.18
C ARG A 109 7.62 5.93 6.01
N GLY A 110 7.86 5.91 7.33
CA GLY A 110 7.38 6.93 8.26
C GLY A 110 7.98 8.29 7.95
N GLU A 111 9.31 8.36 7.79
CA GLU A 111 10.04 9.60 7.51
C GLU A 111 9.69 10.18 6.13
N TYR A 112 9.60 9.35 5.06
CA TYR A 112 9.09 9.84 3.77
C TYR A 112 7.64 10.33 3.88
N GLY A 113 6.80 9.66 4.66
CA GLY A 113 5.43 10.10 4.90
C GLY A 113 5.38 11.47 5.58
N SER A 114 6.19 11.68 6.60
CA SER A 114 6.33 12.96 7.30
C SER A 114 6.89 14.04 6.38
N PHE A 115 7.90 13.71 5.55
CA PHE A 115 8.46 14.62 4.57
C PHE A 115 7.40 15.12 3.56
N ILE A 116 6.61 14.22 3.00
CA ILE A 116 5.54 14.53 2.05
C ILE A 116 4.50 15.47 2.66
N LEU A 117 4.17 15.29 3.94
CA LEU A 117 3.22 16.14 4.66
C LEU A 117 3.79 17.52 5.00
N ASN A 118 5.04 17.56 5.43
CA ASN A 118 5.67 18.79 5.92
C ASN A 118 6.17 19.69 4.80
N PHE A 119 6.57 19.12 3.65
CA PHE A 119 7.21 19.83 2.54
C PHE A 119 6.55 19.53 1.18
N PRO A 120 5.25 19.81 1.02
CA PRO A 120 4.50 19.44 -0.20
C PRO A 120 4.97 20.17 -1.46
N GLY A 121 5.76 21.24 -1.34
CA GLY A 121 6.36 21.99 -2.45
C GLY A 121 7.82 21.63 -2.75
N SER A 122 8.34 20.59 -2.09
CA SER A 122 9.73 20.17 -2.27
C SER A 122 9.99 19.57 -3.66
N PRO A 123 11.14 19.84 -4.29
CA PRO A 123 11.53 19.13 -5.52
C PRO A 123 11.78 17.63 -5.30
N PHE A 124 11.91 17.17 -4.05
CA PHE A 124 12.12 15.77 -3.70
C PHE A 124 10.82 14.99 -3.46
N ILE A 125 9.64 15.61 -3.61
CA ILE A 125 8.34 14.99 -3.33
C ILE A 125 8.13 13.72 -4.15
N GLU A 126 8.38 13.76 -5.44
CA GLU A 126 8.23 12.59 -6.30
C GLU A 126 9.13 11.43 -5.85
N THR A 127 10.40 11.74 -5.54
CA THR A 127 11.35 10.74 -5.03
C THR A 127 10.88 10.18 -3.69
N ALA A 128 10.40 11.03 -2.79
CA ALA A 128 9.89 10.61 -1.49
C ALA A 128 8.66 9.70 -1.61
N GLU A 129 7.71 10.00 -2.50
CA GLU A 129 6.55 9.14 -2.75
C GLU A 129 6.98 7.78 -3.33
N PHE A 130 7.89 7.77 -4.28
CA PHE A 130 8.44 6.53 -4.83
C PHE A 130 9.16 5.69 -3.77
N ARG A 131 10.08 6.29 -3.00
CA ARG A 131 10.84 5.61 -1.94
C ARG A 131 9.92 5.10 -0.83
N LYS A 132 8.88 5.85 -0.47
CA LYS A 132 7.86 5.42 0.46
C LYS A 132 7.13 4.16 -0.03
N ALA A 133 6.75 4.11 -1.31
CA ALA A 133 6.10 2.95 -1.90
C ALA A 133 7.04 1.71 -1.92
N ILE A 134 8.32 1.91 -2.25
CA ILE A 134 9.35 0.86 -2.17
C ILE A 134 9.55 0.38 -0.73
N SER A 135 9.56 1.30 0.25
CA SER A 135 9.64 0.92 1.67
C SER A 135 8.45 0.06 2.07
N SER A 136 7.22 0.45 1.67
CA SER A 136 6.00 -0.35 1.91
C SER A 136 6.10 -1.74 1.30
N PHE A 137 6.65 -1.85 0.09
CA PHE A 137 6.85 -3.13 -0.59
C PHE A 137 7.83 -4.05 0.15
N ASN A 138 8.91 -3.48 0.69
CA ASN A 138 9.94 -4.25 1.39
C ASN A 138 9.57 -4.59 2.86
N MET A 139 8.68 -3.83 3.50
CA MET A 139 8.14 -4.14 4.84
C MET A 139 7.53 -5.54 4.91
N GLU A 140 7.00 -6.06 3.82
CA GLU A 140 6.34 -7.35 3.76
C GLU A 140 7.26 -8.52 4.12
N TYR A 141 8.55 -8.44 3.74
CA TYR A 141 9.52 -9.51 4.02
C TYR A 141 9.88 -9.67 5.50
N HIS A 142 9.53 -8.70 6.35
CA HIS A 142 9.97 -8.64 7.74
C HIS A 142 8.86 -8.87 8.77
N THR A 143 7.60 -9.01 8.35
CA THR A 143 6.48 -9.14 9.28
C THR A 143 5.49 -10.23 8.86
N ALA A 144 4.96 -10.97 9.84
CA ALA A 144 3.92 -11.99 9.65
C ALA A 144 2.54 -11.42 9.23
N ARG A 145 2.45 -10.11 8.91
CA ARG A 145 1.22 -9.39 8.48
C ARG A 145 1.24 -9.07 6.99
N ASP A 146 1.64 -10.01 6.18
CA ASP A 146 1.93 -9.84 4.75
C ASP A 146 0.80 -9.18 3.93
N GLU A 147 -0.46 -9.49 4.23
CA GLU A 147 -1.59 -8.98 3.45
C GLU A 147 -1.82 -7.47 3.60
N ALA A 148 -1.77 -6.96 4.82
CA ALA A 148 -1.99 -5.54 5.08
C ALA A 148 -0.88 -4.69 4.45
N ASN A 149 0.36 -5.16 4.54
CA ASN A 149 1.53 -4.46 3.99
C ASN A 149 1.52 -4.47 2.46
N SER A 150 1.18 -5.60 1.82
CA SER A 150 1.02 -5.68 0.36
C SER A 150 -0.08 -4.75 -0.15
N THR A 151 -1.20 -4.67 0.55
CA THR A 151 -2.30 -3.74 0.21
C THR A 151 -1.88 -2.27 0.36
N ILE A 152 -1.12 -1.95 1.41
CA ILE A 152 -0.57 -0.60 1.60
C ILE A 152 0.41 -0.25 0.48
N ALA A 153 1.33 -1.16 0.13
CA ALA A 153 2.29 -0.96 -0.95
C ALA A 153 1.58 -0.76 -2.30
N MET A 154 0.55 -1.54 -2.59
CA MET A 154 -0.25 -1.38 -3.82
C MET A 154 -0.88 0.01 -3.89
N LYS A 155 -1.51 0.47 -2.81
CA LYS A 155 -2.10 1.82 -2.73
C LYS A 155 -1.06 2.93 -2.87
N ASP A 156 0.13 2.76 -2.31
CA ASP A 156 1.21 3.75 -2.44
C ASP A 156 1.70 3.81 -3.90
N PHE A 157 1.84 2.68 -4.61
CA PHE A 157 2.19 2.67 -6.04
C PHE A 157 1.07 3.22 -6.93
N GLU A 158 -0.19 2.91 -6.68
CA GLU A 158 -1.32 3.46 -7.44
C GLU A 158 -1.41 4.97 -7.30
N ARG A 159 -1.20 5.49 -6.10
CA ARG A 159 -1.14 6.93 -5.84
C ARG A 159 0.00 7.58 -6.61
N TYR A 160 1.20 6.97 -6.58
CA TYR A 160 2.34 7.48 -7.33
C TYR A 160 2.02 7.58 -8.83
N LEU A 161 1.49 6.54 -9.45
CA LEU A 161 1.13 6.54 -10.87
C LEU A 161 0.05 7.58 -11.21
N SER A 162 -0.89 7.82 -10.29
CA SER A 162 -1.92 8.85 -10.44
C SER A 162 -1.35 10.27 -10.36
N ASN A 163 -0.38 10.49 -9.45
CA ASN A 163 0.21 11.81 -9.23
C ASN A 163 1.25 12.16 -10.31
N TYR A 164 1.95 11.15 -10.86
CA TYR A 164 3.08 11.33 -11.78
C TYR A 164 2.92 10.48 -13.06
N PRO A 165 1.91 10.76 -13.90
CA PRO A 165 1.62 9.97 -15.11
C PRO A 165 2.73 10.04 -16.17
N GLU A 166 3.59 11.06 -16.14
CA GLU A 166 4.72 11.26 -17.08
C GLU A 166 6.08 10.95 -16.44
N SER A 167 6.12 10.32 -15.28
CA SER A 167 7.37 10.02 -14.58
C SER A 167 8.24 9.00 -15.32
N PRO A 168 9.56 9.21 -15.38
CA PRO A 168 10.50 8.19 -15.89
C PRO A 168 10.58 6.94 -15.01
N LEU A 169 10.02 6.96 -13.80
CA LEU A 169 10.00 5.81 -12.89
C LEU A 169 8.76 4.91 -13.07
N GLN A 170 7.87 5.20 -14.01
CA GLN A 170 6.67 4.40 -14.27
C GLN A 170 6.97 2.92 -14.47
N ASP A 171 7.98 2.59 -15.29
CA ASP A 171 8.36 1.19 -15.54
C ASP A 171 8.80 0.49 -14.26
N SER A 172 9.56 1.20 -13.41
CA SER A 172 9.97 0.66 -12.10
C SER A 172 8.77 0.41 -11.19
N VAL A 173 7.83 1.36 -11.13
CA VAL A 173 6.60 1.20 -10.34
C VAL A 173 5.75 0.03 -10.85
N ASN A 174 5.56 -0.08 -12.17
CA ASN A 174 4.82 -1.18 -12.78
C ASN A 174 5.48 -2.54 -12.51
N PHE A 175 6.80 -2.61 -12.49
CA PHE A 175 7.55 -3.81 -12.11
C PHE A 175 7.25 -4.25 -10.66
N TYR A 176 7.25 -3.33 -9.70
CA TYR A 176 6.93 -3.65 -8.30
C TYR A 176 5.45 -4.00 -8.13
N ARG A 177 4.55 -3.30 -8.84
CA ARG A 177 3.12 -3.65 -8.87
C ARG A 177 2.89 -5.07 -9.40
N ALA A 178 3.55 -5.44 -10.49
CA ALA A 178 3.44 -6.80 -11.04
C ALA A 178 3.92 -7.86 -10.04
N LYS A 179 4.99 -7.58 -9.29
CA LYS A 179 5.43 -8.46 -8.19
C LYS A 179 4.39 -8.59 -7.07
N LEU A 180 3.74 -7.49 -6.68
CA LEU A 180 2.65 -7.54 -5.68
C LEU A 180 1.44 -8.32 -6.20
N MET A 181 1.05 -8.11 -7.45
CA MET A 181 -0.04 -8.86 -8.09
C MET A 181 0.25 -10.36 -8.09
N GLU A 182 1.48 -10.76 -8.37
CA GLU A 182 1.85 -12.19 -8.33
C GLU A 182 1.83 -12.75 -6.89
N ARG A 183 2.18 -11.96 -5.86
CA ARG A 183 2.05 -12.38 -4.45
C ARG A 183 0.58 -12.59 -4.06
N PHE A 184 -0.31 -11.67 -4.46
CA PHE A 184 -1.75 -11.84 -4.25
C PHE A 184 -2.25 -13.08 -4.98
N ALA A 185 -1.85 -13.28 -6.23
CA ALA A 185 -2.20 -14.43 -7.02
C ALA A 185 -1.75 -15.76 -6.37
N GLU A 186 -0.52 -15.84 -5.89
CA GLU A 186 0.00 -17.03 -5.21
C GLU A 186 -0.85 -17.36 -3.97
N ARG A 187 -1.21 -16.36 -3.17
CA ARG A 187 -2.03 -16.56 -1.97
C ARG A 187 -3.42 -17.07 -2.31
N GLU A 188 -4.09 -16.45 -3.29
CA GLU A 188 -5.42 -16.90 -3.73
C GLU A 188 -5.39 -18.31 -4.32
N TYR A 189 -4.36 -18.62 -5.10
CA TYR A 189 -4.15 -19.97 -5.60
C TYR A 189 -3.95 -20.99 -4.46
N GLN A 190 -3.15 -20.66 -3.43
CA GLN A 190 -2.96 -21.55 -2.27
C GLN A 190 -4.24 -21.74 -1.47
N THR A 191 -5.08 -20.70 -1.37
CA THR A 191 -6.41 -20.80 -0.74
C THR A 191 -7.29 -21.77 -1.51
N ALA A 192 -7.36 -21.64 -2.83
CA ALA A 192 -8.12 -22.56 -3.67
C ALA A 192 -7.60 -24.02 -3.58
N LYS A 193 -6.26 -24.16 -3.58
CA LYS A 193 -5.61 -25.47 -3.40
C LYS A 193 -5.87 -26.09 -2.03
N LEU A 194 -6.06 -25.27 -1.00
CA LEU A 194 -6.46 -25.74 0.34
C LEU A 194 -7.86 -26.37 0.28
N TYR A 195 -8.85 -25.73 -0.36
CA TYR A 195 -10.18 -26.31 -0.53
C TYR A 195 -10.16 -27.65 -1.27
N TYR A 196 -9.35 -27.75 -2.32
CA TYR A 196 -9.15 -29.05 -3.00
C TYR A 196 -8.61 -30.13 -2.06
N ARG A 197 -7.62 -29.81 -1.20
CA ARG A 197 -7.07 -30.74 -0.21
C ARG A 197 -8.05 -31.12 0.90
N MET A 198 -9.02 -30.25 1.18
CA MET A 198 -10.11 -30.50 2.13
C MET A 198 -11.24 -31.35 1.53
N GLU A 199 -11.06 -31.85 0.30
CA GLU A 199 -12.07 -32.63 -0.43
C GLU A 199 -13.35 -31.83 -0.72
N GLU A 200 -13.22 -30.49 -0.88
CA GLU A 200 -14.28 -29.55 -1.24
C GLU A 200 -14.11 -29.06 -2.70
N PRO A 201 -14.26 -29.94 -3.72
CA PRO A 201 -13.94 -29.60 -5.10
C PRO A 201 -14.85 -28.51 -5.69
N GLN A 202 -16.11 -28.36 -5.22
CA GLN A 202 -17.00 -27.30 -5.65
C GLN A 202 -16.47 -25.94 -5.24
N ALA A 203 -16.06 -25.79 -3.96
CA ALA A 203 -15.47 -24.55 -3.45
C ALA A 203 -14.15 -24.25 -4.18
N ALA A 204 -13.27 -25.25 -4.33
CA ALA A 204 -12.01 -25.09 -5.04
C ALA A 204 -12.21 -24.55 -6.48
N VAL A 205 -13.22 -25.06 -7.22
CA VAL A 205 -13.54 -24.57 -8.57
C VAL A 205 -13.96 -23.09 -8.56
N ILE A 206 -14.76 -22.67 -7.58
CA ILE A 206 -15.21 -21.28 -7.48
C ILE A 206 -13.99 -20.36 -7.29
N TYR A 207 -13.16 -20.64 -6.30
CA TYR A 207 -11.94 -19.84 -6.02
C TYR A 207 -10.94 -19.87 -7.17
N LEU A 208 -10.76 -21.03 -7.85
CA LEU A 208 -9.85 -21.10 -9.00
C LEU A 208 -10.36 -20.33 -10.22
N LYS A 209 -11.66 -20.28 -10.45
CA LYS A 209 -12.24 -19.45 -11.54
C LYS A 209 -12.10 -17.98 -11.25
N GLU A 210 -12.41 -17.55 -10.03
CA GLU A 210 -12.18 -16.17 -9.58
C GLU A 210 -10.70 -15.79 -9.70
N PHE A 211 -9.79 -16.67 -9.26
CA PHE A 211 -8.35 -16.49 -9.43
C PHE A 211 -7.96 -16.26 -10.89
N LEU A 212 -8.47 -17.08 -11.83
CA LEU A 212 -8.16 -16.96 -13.26
C LEU A 212 -8.70 -15.66 -13.89
N GLU A 213 -9.81 -15.15 -13.38
CA GLU A 213 -10.42 -13.89 -13.78
C GLU A 213 -9.63 -12.69 -13.28
N VAL A 214 -9.25 -12.69 -11.99
CA VAL A 214 -8.56 -11.57 -11.35
C VAL A 214 -7.08 -11.52 -11.71
N TYR A 215 -6.43 -12.70 -11.88
CA TYR A 215 -4.98 -12.82 -12.14
C TYR A 215 -4.67 -13.54 -13.45
N PRO A 216 -5.12 -13.04 -14.61
CA PRO A 216 -4.98 -13.73 -15.90
C PRO A 216 -3.53 -13.89 -16.36
N LEU A 217 -2.59 -13.11 -15.80
CA LEU A 217 -1.16 -13.14 -16.12
C LEU A 217 -0.31 -13.86 -15.07
N SER A 218 -0.93 -14.44 -14.03
CA SER A 218 -0.20 -15.15 -12.98
C SER A 218 0.53 -16.38 -13.53
N LYS A 219 1.68 -16.63 -12.96
CA LYS A 219 2.49 -17.83 -13.23
C LYS A 219 1.74 -19.13 -12.86
N ARG A 220 0.81 -19.05 -11.89
CA ARG A 220 -0.03 -20.18 -11.44
C ARG A 220 -1.23 -20.49 -12.35
N ARG A 221 -1.38 -19.74 -13.43
CA ARG A 221 -2.53 -19.89 -14.34
C ARG A 221 -2.69 -21.33 -14.87
N SER A 222 -1.61 -21.93 -15.31
CA SER A 222 -1.63 -23.29 -15.84
C SER A 222 -1.97 -24.32 -14.78
N GLU A 223 -1.35 -24.21 -13.60
CA GLU A 223 -1.67 -25.10 -12.46
C GLU A 223 -3.10 -24.91 -11.99
N ALA A 224 -3.67 -23.69 -12.10
CA ALA A 224 -5.08 -23.47 -11.76
C ALA A 224 -6.01 -24.23 -12.73
N PHE A 225 -5.77 -24.16 -14.04
CA PHE A 225 -6.52 -24.96 -15.02
C PHE A 225 -6.39 -26.47 -14.76
N PHE A 226 -5.18 -26.93 -14.47
CA PHE A 226 -4.92 -28.32 -14.11
C PHE A 226 -5.70 -28.74 -12.85
N LEU A 227 -5.70 -27.91 -11.80
CA LEU A 227 -6.41 -28.21 -10.57
C LEU A 227 -7.93 -28.20 -10.75
N ILE A 228 -8.48 -27.30 -11.59
CA ILE A 228 -9.89 -27.30 -11.98
C ILE A 228 -10.26 -28.63 -12.66
N ALA A 229 -9.41 -29.15 -13.55
CA ALA A 229 -9.64 -30.43 -14.19
C ALA A 229 -9.71 -31.58 -13.18
N LEU A 230 -8.86 -31.57 -12.16
CA LEU A 230 -8.90 -32.54 -11.07
C LEU A 230 -10.18 -32.41 -10.24
N CYS A 231 -10.60 -31.17 -9.93
CA CYS A 231 -11.87 -30.93 -9.22
C CYS A 231 -13.07 -31.45 -10.00
N TYR A 232 -13.19 -31.15 -11.29
CA TYR A 232 -14.28 -31.66 -12.13
C TYR A 232 -14.26 -33.18 -12.28
N THR A 233 -13.09 -33.81 -12.20
CA THR A 233 -12.98 -35.27 -12.15
C THR A 233 -13.65 -35.84 -10.90
N GLU A 234 -13.48 -35.19 -9.75
CA GLU A 234 -14.08 -35.59 -8.47
C GLU A 234 -15.59 -35.31 -8.43
N LEU A 235 -16.04 -34.31 -9.21
CA LEU A 235 -17.45 -33.98 -9.40
C LEU A 235 -18.18 -34.87 -10.44
N ASP A 236 -17.54 -35.92 -10.95
CA ASP A 236 -18.03 -36.77 -12.03
C ASP A 236 -18.38 -36.04 -13.35
N GLN A 237 -17.76 -34.83 -13.59
CA GLN A 237 -17.95 -34.00 -14.80
C GLN A 237 -16.77 -34.17 -15.77
N PHE A 238 -16.61 -35.37 -16.32
CA PHE A 238 -15.40 -35.79 -17.06
C PHE A 238 -15.15 -35.03 -18.35
N ASN A 239 -16.16 -34.58 -19.07
CA ASN A 239 -15.99 -33.77 -20.28
C ASN A 239 -15.38 -32.41 -19.96
N VAL A 240 -15.91 -31.73 -18.95
CA VAL A 240 -15.40 -30.43 -18.47
C VAL A 240 -13.98 -30.60 -17.93
N ALA A 241 -13.71 -31.70 -17.22
CA ALA A 241 -12.36 -32.00 -16.74
C ALA A 241 -11.34 -32.09 -17.88
N ARG A 242 -11.71 -32.76 -19.00
CA ARG A 242 -10.83 -32.83 -20.18
C ARG A 242 -10.61 -31.49 -20.85
N GLU A 243 -11.64 -30.65 -20.94
CA GLU A 243 -11.52 -29.30 -21.51
C GLU A 243 -10.51 -28.47 -20.72
N TYR A 244 -10.63 -28.42 -19.41
CA TYR A 244 -9.68 -27.68 -18.56
C TYR A 244 -8.27 -28.28 -18.60
N LEU A 245 -8.15 -29.61 -18.67
CA LEU A 245 -6.87 -30.27 -18.78
C LEU A 245 -6.17 -29.96 -20.14
N ALA A 246 -6.94 -29.86 -21.23
CA ALA A 246 -6.43 -29.46 -22.53
C ALA A 246 -5.90 -28.01 -22.49
N ILE A 247 -6.65 -27.08 -21.85
CA ILE A 247 -6.19 -25.69 -21.68
C ILE A 247 -4.87 -25.65 -20.89
N ALA A 248 -4.75 -26.43 -19.80
CA ALA A 248 -3.50 -26.49 -19.04
C ALA A 248 -2.34 -27.03 -19.88
N LYS A 249 -2.59 -28.03 -20.70
CA LYS A 249 -1.58 -28.65 -21.59
C LYS A 249 -1.08 -27.71 -22.67
N GLU A 250 -1.95 -26.86 -23.22
CA GLU A 250 -1.61 -25.85 -24.23
C GLU A 250 -0.84 -24.66 -23.66
N ASN A 251 -0.95 -24.42 -22.36
CA ASN A 251 -0.32 -23.31 -21.67
C ASN A 251 0.52 -23.80 -20.48
N PRO A 252 1.66 -24.48 -20.71
CA PRO A 252 2.47 -25.04 -19.65
C PRO A 252 3.04 -23.94 -18.74
N PRO A 253 3.29 -24.22 -17.43
CA PRO A 253 3.92 -23.27 -16.52
C PRO A 253 5.33 -22.91 -17.00
N GLN A 254 5.74 -21.65 -16.76
CA GLN A 254 7.07 -21.18 -17.19
C GLN A 254 8.19 -21.62 -16.22
N ASP A 255 7.85 -21.80 -14.93
CA ASP A 255 8.82 -22.04 -13.85
C ASP A 255 8.92 -23.54 -13.43
N VAL A 256 8.34 -24.46 -14.22
CA VAL A 256 8.31 -25.90 -13.94
C VAL A 256 8.97 -26.66 -15.09
N ASP A 257 9.63 -27.76 -14.77
CA ASP A 257 10.16 -28.65 -15.79
C ASP A 257 9.03 -29.17 -16.69
N LEU A 258 9.13 -28.90 -17.97
CA LEU A 258 8.09 -29.25 -18.94
C LEU A 258 7.86 -30.77 -19.00
N GLU A 259 8.90 -31.58 -18.83
CA GLU A 259 8.78 -33.04 -18.85
C GLU A 259 7.99 -33.54 -17.64
N ASP A 260 8.24 -32.97 -16.46
CA ASP A 260 7.50 -33.33 -15.24
C ASP A 260 6.03 -32.87 -15.32
N PHE A 261 5.79 -31.67 -15.86
CA PHE A 261 4.43 -31.21 -16.09
C PHE A 261 3.67 -32.11 -17.07
N GLN A 262 4.30 -32.56 -18.16
CA GLN A 262 3.70 -33.50 -19.12
C GLN A 262 3.40 -34.87 -18.47
N LYS A 263 4.26 -35.35 -17.57
CA LYS A 263 3.98 -36.57 -16.77
C LYS A 263 2.74 -36.41 -15.89
N ASP A 264 2.58 -35.23 -15.29
CA ASP A 264 1.41 -34.96 -14.44
C ASP A 264 0.13 -34.81 -15.27
N ILE A 265 0.16 -34.20 -16.44
CA ILE A 265 -0.94 -34.20 -17.42
C ILE A 265 -1.32 -35.65 -17.76
N ALA A 266 -0.36 -36.49 -18.14
CA ALA A 266 -0.63 -37.89 -18.49
C ALA A 266 -1.21 -38.71 -17.32
N LYS A 267 -0.79 -38.43 -16.08
CA LYS A 267 -1.39 -39.03 -14.87
C LYS A 267 -2.85 -38.57 -14.70
N ALA A 268 -3.11 -37.28 -14.91
CA ALA A 268 -4.47 -36.74 -14.82
C ALA A 268 -5.40 -37.32 -15.89
N GLU A 269 -4.97 -37.47 -17.14
CA GLU A 269 -5.72 -38.13 -18.22
C GLU A 269 -6.12 -39.55 -17.80
N LYS A 270 -5.17 -40.32 -17.24
CA LYS A 270 -5.43 -41.68 -16.72
C LYS A 270 -6.40 -41.65 -15.52
N LYS A 271 -6.28 -40.68 -14.61
CA LYS A 271 -7.17 -40.50 -13.44
C LYS A 271 -8.59 -40.25 -13.93
N ILE A 272 -8.81 -39.35 -14.89
CA ILE A 272 -10.11 -39.03 -15.48
C ILE A 272 -10.74 -40.30 -16.09
N ALA A 273 -10.01 -40.97 -16.97
CA ALA A 273 -10.52 -42.19 -17.63
C ALA A 273 -10.87 -43.32 -16.64
N LYS A 274 -10.09 -43.48 -15.57
CA LYS A 274 -10.38 -44.48 -14.50
C LYS A 274 -11.62 -44.08 -13.69
N ALA A 275 -11.76 -42.82 -13.35
CA ALA A 275 -12.90 -42.30 -12.60
C ALA A 275 -14.20 -42.45 -13.41
N GLU A 276 -14.18 -42.12 -14.69
CA GLU A 276 -15.30 -42.24 -15.62
C GLU A 276 -15.78 -43.71 -15.73
N LYS A 277 -14.85 -44.64 -15.99
CA LYS A 277 -15.20 -46.08 -16.01
C LYS A 277 -15.81 -46.55 -14.68
N LYS A 278 -15.34 -46.06 -13.55
CA LYS A 278 -15.89 -46.39 -12.23
C LYS A 278 -17.29 -45.80 -12.07
N PHE A 279 -17.50 -44.60 -12.55
CA PHE A 279 -18.83 -43.94 -12.53
C PHE A 279 -19.83 -44.69 -13.40
N GLU A 280 -19.49 -45.00 -14.66
CA GLU A 280 -20.34 -45.78 -15.58
C GLU A 280 -20.75 -47.13 -14.96
N LYS A 281 -19.80 -47.83 -14.31
CA LYS A 281 -20.07 -49.09 -13.62
C LYS A 281 -21.05 -48.90 -12.44
N ARG A 282 -20.95 -47.80 -11.70
CA ARG A 282 -21.88 -47.43 -10.62
C ARG A 282 -23.29 -47.22 -11.19
N VAL A 283 -23.39 -46.38 -12.22
CA VAL A 283 -24.64 -46.02 -12.89
C VAL A 283 -25.33 -47.28 -13.44
N ARG A 284 -24.60 -48.17 -14.14
CA ARG A 284 -25.13 -49.42 -14.66
C ARG A 284 -25.71 -50.31 -13.57
N LYS A 285 -24.97 -50.51 -12.48
CA LYS A 285 -25.45 -51.31 -11.34
C LYS A 285 -26.71 -50.75 -10.71
N GLU A 286 -26.82 -49.42 -10.62
CA GLU A 286 -28.02 -48.81 -10.03
C GLU A 286 -29.21 -48.90 -10.99
N GLN A 287 -29.01 -48.77 -12.31
CA GLN A 287 -30.04 -49.01 -13.30
C GLN A 287 -30.54 -50.45 -13.28
N GLU A 288 -29.65 -51.47 -13.12
CA GLU A 288 -30.01 -52.87 -12.97
C GLU A 288 -30.88 -53.10 -11.74
N LYS A 289 -30.52 -52.54 -10.60
CA LYS A 289 -31.33 -52.61 -9.36
C LYS A 289 -32.71 -51.97 -9.53
N ILE A 290 -32.79 -50.82 -10.18
CA ILE A 290 -34.06 -50.16 -10.43
C ILE A 290 -34.95 -51.02 -11.34
N ARG A 291 -34.37 -51.68 -12.36
CA ARG A 291 -35.09 -52.60 -13.25
C ARG A 291 -35.63 -53.80 -12.48
N GLN A 292 -34.80 -54.46 -11.68
CA GLN A 292 -35.23 -55.59 -10.84
C GLN A 292 -36.38 -55.21 -9.93
N ARG A 293 -36.29 -54.10 -9.21
CA ARG A 293 -37.40 -53.61 -8.34
C ARG A 293 -38.70 -53.33 -9.11
N LYS A 294 -38.62 -52.93 -10.37
CA LYS A 294 -39.81 -52.73 -11.22
C LYS A 294 -40.41 -54.05 -11.64
N ASP A 295 -39.60 -55.06 -11.94
CA ASP A 295 -40.03 -56.37 -12.36
C ASP A 295 -40.66 -57.11 -11.17
N ASP A 296 -40.04 -57.10 -9.98
CA ASP A 296 -40.63 -57.68 -8.72
C ASP A 296 -41.95 -57.00 -8.35
N LYS A 297 -42.13 -55.73 -8.59
CA LYS A 297 -43.38 -55.01 -8.34
C LYS A 297 -44.51 -55.42 -9.33
N LYS A 298 -44.14 -55.74 -10.57
CA LYS A 298 -45.11 -56.24 -11.54
C LYS A 298 -45.59 -57.64 -11.16
N GLU A 299 -44.68 -58.52 -10.72
CA GLU A 299 -45.05 -59.91 -10.28
C GLU A 299 -45.95 -59.93 -9.03
N MET A 300 -45.85 -58.93 -8.15
CA MET A 300 -46.74 -58.83 -6.96
C MET A 300 -48.14 -58.29 -7.26
N ILE A 301 -48.41 -57.76 -8.46
CA ILE A 301 -49.74 -57.22 -8.83
C ILE A 301 -50.56 -58.20 -9.65
N PHE A 302 -49.97 -59.28 -10.09
CA PHE A 302 -50.66 -60.37 -10.76
C PHE A 302 -50.74 -61.59 -9.84
#